data_bfa71be9bdfd6d74ab4163b00ff82dcc
#
_entry.id   bfa71be9bdfd6d74ab4163b00ff82dcc
#
_cell.length_a   1.000
_cell.length_b   1.000
_cell.length_c   1.000
_cell.angle_alpha   90.00
_cell.angle_beta   90.00
_cell.angle_gamma   90.00
#
_symmetry.space_group_name_H-M   'P 1'
#
loop_
_entity.id
_entity.type
_entity.pdbx_description
1 polymer ?
#
loop_
_entity_poly.entity_id
_entity_poly.type
_entity_poly.pdbx_seq_one_letter_code
_entity_poly.pdbx_strand_id
1 'polypeptide(L)'
;MLDKLLLLARHMGASDLHLTPEGMPIVRVDGSLQPLQNEIISREKLEQALLALLPEQEKRQLLQTGEVDSAFSDGLQERCRLNIYRLGNGYAAAIRLLPKDIPDCNSLGLPQIISKLAGSSSGLLLVTGATGSGKSTTLASLVQQINQTRAVHVLTLEDPIEYVYPAGLALINQREVGRDTRSFASGLRSALRQDPDVILVGELRDAETIGIALTAAETGHLVLATLHTQDAAGTVNRILDVLPDRQHVCTQLADCLLGICCQRLLPRCDRVGRVAAFEVLVATPAMRNLIREGRTHQLQSYLQTGARYGMQTMEDAVKALQLRGIIA
;
A
#
# COMPACT_ATOMS: atom_id res chain seq x y z
N MET A 1 21.44 8.11 20.18
CA MET A 1 22.29 7.64 19.07
C MET A 1 21.43 7.44 17.81
N LEU A 2 20.47 6.55 17.82
CA LEU A 2 19.70 6.17 16.65
C LEU A 2 18.96 7.34 16.00
N ASP A 3 18.27 8.19 16.79
CA ASP A 3 17.56 9.37 16.27
C ASP A 3 18.47 10.32 15.49
N LYS A 4 19.73 10.49 15.96
CA LYS A 4 20.71 11.29 15.23
C LYS A 4 21.06 10.69 13.87
N LEU A 5 21.22 9.38 13.79
CA LEU A 5 21.52 8.68 12.53
C LEU A 5 20.32 8.75 11.57
N LEU A 6 19.10 8.55 12.08
CA LEU A 6 17.87 8.65 11.29
C LEU A 6 17.69 10.08 10.73
N LEU A 7 17.91 11.10 11.55
CA LEU A 7 17.85 12.50 11.11
C LEU A 7 18.86 12.77 10.00
N LEU A 8 20.11 12.33 10.16
CA LEU A 8 21.15 12.52 9.13
C LEU A 8 20.78 11.77 7.84
N ALA A 9 20.30 10.51 7.95
CA ALA A 9 19.88 9.72 6.81
C ALA A 9 18.74 10.41 6.03
N ARG A 10 17.74 10.97 6.75
CA ARG A 10 16.66 11.74 6.12
C ARG A 10 17.16 13.00 5.42
N HIS A 11 18.08 13.74 6.02
CA HIS A 11 18.69 14.93 5.39
C HIS A 11 19.45 14.59 4.11
N MET A 12 20.01 13.39 4.02
CA MET A 12 20.66 12.88 2.79
C MET A 12 19.67 12.34 1.76
N GLY A 13 18.37 12.32 2.04
CA GLY A 13 17.36 11.71 1.16
C GLY A 13 17.47 10.18 1.07
N ALA A 14 17.99 9.54 2.11
CA ALA A 14 18.15 8.09 2.12
C ALA A 14 16.81 7.36 2.19
N SER A 15 16.70 6.25 1.47
CA SER A 15 15.56 5.34 1.57
C SER A 15 15.71 4.32 2.70
N ASP A 16 16.94 3.87 2.94
CA ASP A 16 17.23 2.84 3.93
C ASP A 16 18.51 3.18 4.71
N LEU A 17 18.55 2.81 5.99
CA LEU A 17 19.72 2.86 6.87
C LEU A 17 20.07 1.45 7.32
N HIS A 18 21.30 1.03 7.10
CA HIS A 18 21.83 -0.27 7.50
C HIS A 18 22.83 -0.11 8.64
N LEU A 19 22.63 -0.86 9.71
CA LEU A 19 23.47 -0.86 10.91
C LEU A 19 23.99 -2.27 11.16
N THR A 20 25.31 -2.40 11.32
CA THR A 20 25.97 -3.66 11.64
C THR A 20 26.87 -3.51 12.87
N PRO A 21 27.02 -4.55 13.72
CA PRO A 21 27.92 -4.51 14.85
C PRO A 21 29.35 -4.24 14.39
N GLU A 22 30.06 -3.38 15.10
CA GLU A 22 31.45 -2.97 14.80
C GLU A 22 31.60 -2.41 13.36
N GLY A 23 30.51 -1.86 12.79
CA GLY A 23 30.48 -1.31 11.44
C GLY A 23 30.14 0.16 11.42
N MET A 24 30.43 0.81 10.30
CA MET A 24 29.94 2.17 10.02
C MET A 24 28.48 2.08 9.57
N PRO A 25 27.62 3.06 9.96
CA PRO A 25 26.28 3.20 9.40
C PRO A 25 26.33 3.43 7.89
N ILE A 26 25.58 2.63 7.14
CA ILE A 26 25.45 2.72 5.69
C ILE A 26 24.06 3.16 5.33
N VAL A 27 23.94 4.09 4.39
CA VAL A 27 22.64 4.52 3.85
C VAL A 27 22.51 4.17 2.38
N ARG A 28 21.28 4.00 1.94
CA ARG A 28 20.95 3.89 0.53
C ARG A 28 20.34 5.21 0.04
N VAL A 29 21.02 5.87 -0.89
CA VAL A 29 20.57 7.11 -1.54
C VAL A 29 20.52 6.86 -3.04
N ASP A 30 19.39 7.13 -3.68
CA ASP A 30 19.19 6.90 -5.13
C ASP A 30 19.60 5.50 -5.61
N GLY A 31 19.35 4.47 -4.77
CA GLY A 31 19.69 3.08 -5.04
C GLY A 31 21.13 2.68 -4.69
N SER A 32 22.04 3.62 -4.44
CA SER A 32 23.44 3.38 -4.12
C SER A 32 23.72 3.36 -2.62
N LEU A 33 24.56 2.43 -2.17
CA LEU A 33 25.00 2.36 -0.79
C LEU A 33 26.21 3.27 -0.57
N GLN A 34 26.16 4.07 0.52
CA GLN A 34 27.27 4.93 0.91
C GLN A 34 27.35 5.09 2.44
N PRO A 35 28.53 5.38 3.02
CA PRO A 35 28.66 5.65 4.44
C PRO A 35 27.87 6.89 4.85
N LEU A 36 27.14 6.80 5.97
CA LEU A 36 26.45 7.94 6.57
C LEU A 36 27.45 8.80 7.35
N GLN A 37 28.37 8.15 8.08
CA GLN A 37 29.43 8.76 8.86
C GLN A 37 30.59 7.77 9.00
N ASN A 38 31.79 8.26 9.32
CA ASN A 38 32.99 7.43 9.48
C ASN A 38 33.17 6.86 10.91
N GLU A 39 32.14 6.96 11.75
CA GLU A 39 32.19 6.51 13.14
C GLU A 39 31.66 5.08 13.23
N ILE A 40 32.45 4.18 13.83
CA ILE A 40 32.08 2.78 14.03
C ILE A 40 31.15 2.71 15.25
N ILE A 41 30.07 1.93 15.15
CA ILE A 41 29.14 1.70 16.24
C ILE A 41 29.54 0.40 16.95
N SER A 42 29.88 0.48 18.25
CA SER A 42 30.18 -0.72 19.02
C SER A 42 28.93 -1.62 19.14
N ARG A 43 29.18 -2.91 19.23
CA ARG A 43 28.16 -3.94 19.36
C ARG A 43 27.17 -3.62 20.48
N GLU A 44 27.67 -3.32 21.69
CA GLU A 44 26.84 -3.09 22.88
C GLU A 44 25.90 -1.89 22.70
N LYS A 45 26.41 -0.80 22.12
CA LYS A 45 25.60 0.41 21.85
C LYS A 45 24.52 0.13 20.81
N LEU A 46 24.84 -0.64 19.78
CA LEU A 46 23.88 -1.01 18.74
C LEU A 46 22.79 -1.91 19.30
N GLU A 47 23.16 -3.01 19.99
CA GLU A 47 22.21 -3.94 20.59
C GLU A 47 21.27 -3.24 21.57
N GLN A 48 21.80 -2.40 22.46
CA GLN A 48 20.99 -1.63 23.39
C GLN A 48 19.98 -0.72 22.66
N ALA A 49 20.43 -0.03 21.63
CA ALA A 49 19.56 0.88 20.87
C ALA A 49 18.47 0.12 20.10
N LEU A 50 18.79 -1.02 19.48
CA LEU A 50 17.83 -1.82 18.73
C LEU A 50 16.80 -2.49 19.66
N LEU A 51 17.24 -3.09 20.76
CA LEU A 51 16.35 -3.73 21.72
C LEU A 51 15.42 -2.73 22.42
N ALA A 52 15.84 -1.47 22.59
CA ALA A 52 14.98 -0.42 23.15
C ALA A 52 13.78 -0.06 22.26
N LEU A 53 13.85 -0.32 20.96
CA LEU A 53 12.75 -0.06 20.03
C LEU A 53 11.66 -1.13 20.06
N LEU A 54 11.99 -2.36 20.53
CA LEU A 54 11.10 -3.50 20.42
C LEU A 54 10.20 -3.65 21.65
N PRO A 55 8.91 -3.93 21.48
CA PRO A 55 8.04 -4.46 22.51
C PRO A 55 8.57 -5.80 23.05
N GLU A 56 8.19 -6.17 24.27
CA GLU A 56 8.67 -7.41 24.93
C GLU A 56 8.34 -8.70 24.15
N GLN A 57 7.23 -8.74 23.44
CA GLN A 57 6.85 -9.86 22.60
C GLN A 57 7.82 -10.03 21.41
N GLU A 58 8.16 -8.93 20.74
CA GLU A 58 9.09 -8.91 19.61
C GLU A 58 10.53 -9.21 20.04
N LYS A 59 10.95 -8.78 21.24
CA LYS A 59 12.23 -9.19 21.82
C LYS A 59 12.31 -10.71 22.01
N ARG A 60 11.24 -11.33 22.51
CA ARG A 60 11.16 -12.80 22.66
C ARG A 60 11.23 -13.50 21.30
N GLN A 61 10.54 -12.98 20.30
CA GLN A 61 10.62 -13.50 18.94
C GLN A 61 12.05 -13.43 18.41
N LEU A 62 12.72 -12.27 18.50
CA LEU A 62 14.11 -12.08 18.06
C LEU A 62 15.06 -13.08 18.73
N LEU A 63 14.88 -13.34 20.02
CA LEU A 63 15.69 -14.33 20.74
C LEU A 63 15.46 -15.77 20.26
N GLN A 64 14.23 -16.11 19.88
CA GLN A 64 13.84 -17.45 19.45
C GLN A 64 14.20 -17.73 17.99
N THR A 65 13.84 -16.81 17.09
CA THR A 65 13.98 -17.00 15.63
C THR A 65 15.27 -16.43 15.07
N GLY A 66 15.89 -15.45 15.75
CA GLY A 66 17.06 -14.73 15.28
C GLY A 66 16.74 -13.53 14.39
N GLU A 67 15.46 -13.26 14.12
CA GLU A 67 15.00 -12.12 13.32
C GLU A 67 13.63 -11.61 13.75
N VAL A 68 13.37 -10.33 13.51
CA VAL A 68 12.07 -9.70 13.77
C VAL A 68 11.85 -8.53 12.82
N ASP A 69 10.64 -8.44 12.27
CA ASP A 69 10.12 -7.25 11.61
C ASP A 69 9.33 -6.43 12.61
N SER A 70 9.54 -5.12 12.61
CA SER A 70 8.87 -4.15 13.46
C SER A 70 8.69 -2.82 12.76
N ALA A 71 7.92 -1.93 13.36
CA ALA A 71 7.78 -0.56 12.91
C ALA A 71 7.76 0.39 14.10
N PHE A 72 8.40 1.55 13.97
CA PHE A 72 8.45 2.55 15.02
C PHE A 72 8.36 3.97 14.43
N SER A 73 8.12 4.95 15.29
CA SER A 73 8.27 6.36 14.91
C SER A 73 9.57 6.91 15.50
N ASP A 74 10.33 7.62 14.68
CA ASP A 74 11.58 8.27 15.14
C ASP A 74 11.30 9.53 15.99
N GLY A 75 12.36 10.20 16.42
CA GLY A 75 12.27 11.43 17.22
C GLY A 75 11.52 12.59 16.54
N LEU A 76 11.31 12.53 15.21
CA LEU A 76 10.50 13.49 14.45
C LEU A 76 9.04 13.02 14.26
N GLN A 77 8.64 11.95 14.93
CA GLN A 77 7.34 11.27 14.76
C GLN A 77 7.11 10.72 13.33
N GLU A 78 8.21 10.49 12.59
CA GLU A 78 8.14 9.90 11.26
C GLU A 78 8.30 8.39 11.33
N ARG A 79 7.50 7.66 10.53
CA ARG A 79 7.48 6.19 10.56
C ARG A 79 8.74 5.61 9.92
N CYS A 80 9.21 4.53 10.55
CA CYS A 80 10.30 3.70 10.07
C CYS A 80 9.88 2.23 10.13
N ARG A 81 10.23 1.46 9.11
CA ARG A 81 10.13 0.00 9.11
C ARG A 81 11.49 -0.57 9.50
N LEU A 82 11.51 -1.52 10.41
CA LEU A 82 12.70 -2.07 11.02
C LEU A 82 12.70 -3.60 10.86
N ASN A 83 13.78 -4.13 10.29
CA ASN A 83 14.09 -5.54 10.37
C ASN A 83 15.38 -5.70 11.19
N ILE A 84 15.34 -6.44 12.29
CA ILE A 84 16.52 -6.82 13.08
C ILE A 84 16.81 -8.29 12.83
N TYR A 85 18.06 -8.62 12.60
CA TYR A 85 18.50 -9.99 12.36
C TYR A 85 19.85 -10.28 13.03
N ARG A 86 20.04 -11.56 13.40
CA ARG A 86 21.26 -12.02 14.06
C ARG A 86 22.38 -12.23 13.07
N LEU A 87 23.56 -11.73 13.43
CA LEU A 87 24.84 -12.08 12.82
C LEU A 87 25.72 -12.84 13.84
N GLY A 88 26.83 -13.44 13.38
CA GLY A 88 27.75 -14.16 14.26
C GLY A 88 28.33 -13.33 15.39
N ASN A 89 28.42 -12.01 15.23
CA ASN A 89 28.98 -11.06 16.18
C ASN A 89 27.94 -10.10 16.81
N GLY A 90 26.62 -10.38 16.70
CA GLY A 90 25.57 -9.56 17.32
C GLY A 90 24.32 -9.39 16.46
N TYR A 91 23.58 -8.32 16.67
CA TYR A 91 22.39 -7.98 15.87
C TYR A 91 22.68 -6.85 14.89
N ALA A 92 22.25 -7.03 13.66
CA ALA A 92 22.22 -5.99 12.63
C ALA A 92 20.78 -5.50 12.41
N ALA A 93 20.64 -4.34 11.78
CA ALA A 93 19.34 -3.80 11.41
C ALA A 93 19.32 -3.18 10.02
N ALA A 94 18.22 -3.40 9.31
CA ALA A 94 17.83 -2.65 8.13
C ALA A 94 16.61 -1.79 8.47
N ILE A 95 16.76 -0.47 8.37
CA ILE A 95 15.72 0.50 8.72
C ILE A 95 15.31 1.22 7.45
N ARG A 96 14.07 1.04 7.01
CA ARG A 96 13.48 1.80 5.91
C ARG A 96 12.84 3.06 6.44
N LEU A 97 13.24 4.19 5.88
CA LEU A 97 12.70 5.50 6.21
C LEU A 97 11.43 5.72 5.37
N LEU A 98 10.27 5.75 6.02
CA LEU A 98 9.01 5.98 5.34
C LEU A 98 8.80 7.49 5.10
N PRO A 99 8.17 7.89 3.98
CA PRO A 99 7.90 9.29 3.71
C PRO A 99 6.87 9.84 4.69
N LYS A 100 7.06 11.10 5.10
CA LYS A 100 6.16 11.81 6.00
C LYS A 100 4.90 12.30 5.29
N ASP A 101 5.12 12.94 4.15
CA ASP A 101 4.05 13.63 3.43
C ASP A 101 3.30 12.65 2.53
N ILE A 102 1.98 12.67 2.65
CA ILE A 102 1.10 11.95 1.74
C ILE A 102 0.88 12.84 0.51
N PRO A 103 1.34 12.42 -0.68
CA PRO A 103 1.15 13.21 -1.88
C PRO A 103 -0.34 13.31 -2.24
N ASP A 104 -0.77 14.43 -2.80
CA ASP A 104 -2.13 14.54 -3.32
C ASP A 104 -2.32 13.74 -4.62
N CYS A 105 -3.57 13.37 -4.91
CA CYS A 105 -3.91 12.53 -6.07
C CYS A 105 -3.47 13.16 -7.41
N ASN A 106 -3.50 14.49 -7.54
CA ASN A 106 -3.10 15.16 -8.77
C ASN A 106 -1.59 15.12 -8.97
N SER A 107 -0.81 15.28 -7.89
CA SER A 107 0.66 15.19 -7.94
C SER A 107 1.15 13.80 -8.33
N LEU A 108 0.40 12.75 -8.01
CA LEU A 108 0.64 11.39 -8.46
C LEU A 108 0.25 11.16 -9.92
N GLY A 109 -0.48 12.10 -10.55
CA GLY A 109 -1.08 11.91 -11.87
C GLY A 109 -2.21 10.88 -11.87
N LEU A 110 -2.85 10.66 -10.71
CA LEU A 110 -3.94 9.70 -10.60
C LEU A 110 -5.13 10.14 -11.46
N PRO A 111 -5.69 9.25 -12.31
CA PRO A 111 -6.86 9.58 -13.12
C PRO A 111 -8.04 10.05 -12.26
N GLN A 112 -8.64 11.18 -12.61
CA GLN A 112 -9.71 11.81 -11.83
C GLN A 112 -10.89 10.89 -11.53
N ILE A 113 -11.17 9.94 -12.42
CA ILE A 113 -12.24 8.96 -12.20
C ILE A 113 -12.00 8.10 -10.96
N ILE A 114 -10.74 7.75 -10.64
CA ILE A 114 -10.39 6.95 -9.44
C ILE A 114 -10.66 7.78 -8.18
N SER A 115 -10.22 9.04 -8.15
CA SER A 115 -10.55 9.98 -7.07
C SER A 115 -12.05 10.15 -6.87
N LYS A 116 -12.82 10.20 -7.99
CA LYS A 116 -14.28 10.27 -7.94
C LYS A 116 -14.90 8.98 -7.38
N LEU A 117 -14.43 7.81 -7.80
CA LEU A 117 -14.91 6.52 -7.29
C LEU A 117 -14.61 6.34 -5.80
N ALA A 118 -13.46 6.82 -5.31
CA ALA A 118 -13.14 6.84 -3.88
C ALA A 118 -14.05 7.76 -3.05
N GLY A 119 -14.82 8.63 -3.68
CA GLY A 119 -15.87 9.43 -3.07
C GLY A 119 -17.22 8.72 -2.93
N SER A 120 -17.38 7.49 -3.41
CA SER A 120 -18.61 6.71 -3.30
C SER A 120 -18.96 6.42 -1.84
N SER A 121 -20.26 6.18 -1.57
CA SER A 121 -20.73 5.79 -0.24
C SER A 121 -20.41 4.33 0.10
N SER A 122 -20.41 3.45 -0.90
CA SER A 122 -20.15 2.02 -0.75
C SER A 122 -19.60 1.41 -2.03
N GLY A 123 -19.06 0.20 -1.94
CA GLY A 123 -18.53 -0.59 -3.04
C GLY A 123 -17.05 -0.90 -2.88
N LEU A 124 -16.49 -1.61 -3.86
CA LEU A 124 -15.10 -2.07 -3.86
C LEU A 124 -14.28 -1.32 -4.91
N LEU A 125 -13.24 -0.62 -4.48
CA LEU A 125 -12.23 0.01 -5.36
C LEU A 125 -10.88 -0.69 -5.13
N LEU A 126 -10.31 -1.24 -6.20
CA LEU A 126 -9.07 -1.99 -6.17
C LEU A 126 -7.92 -1.20 -6.78
N VAL A 127 -6.77 -1.15 -6.08
CA VAL A 127 -5.50 -0.64 -6.61
C VAL A 127 -4.54 -1.81 -6.73
N THR A 128 -4.10 -2.13 -7.93
CA THR A 128 -3.30 -3.34 -8.19
C THR A 128 -1.98 -3.04 -8.89
N GLY A 129 -1.08 -4.01 -8.92
CA GLY A 129 0.23 -3.88 -9.53
C GLY A 129 1.31 -4.63 -8.76
N ALA A 130 2.49 -4.73 -9.34
CA ALA A 130 3.65 -5.40 -8.72
C ALA A 130 4.05 -4.75 -7.38
N THR A 131 4.84 -5.47 -6.59
CA THR A 131 5.49 -4.89 -5.40
C THR A 131 6.34 -3.69 -5.81
N GLY A 132 6.25 -2.60 -5.05
CA GLY A 132 6.98 -1.36 -5.35
C GLY A 132 6.39 -0.52 -6.49
N SER A 133 5.18 -0.83 -6.98
CA SER A 133 4.49 0.00 -7.99
C SER A 133 3.81 1.25 -7.41
N GLY A 134 3.85 1.48 -6.09
CA GLY A 134 3.29 2.67 -5.44
C GLY A 134 1.83 2.54 -4.98
N LYS A 135 1.29 1.32 -4.85
CA LYS A 135 -0.10 1.06 -4.42
C LYS A 135 -0.44 1.71 -3.08
N SER A 136 0.42 1.51 -2.07
CA SER A 136 0.23 2.11 -0.73
C SER A 136 0.17 3.63 -0.79
N THR A 137 1.03 4.25 -1.59
CA THR A 137 1.03 5.71 -1.78
C THR A 137 -0.27 6.19 -2.43
N THR A 138 -0.76 5.48 -3.45
CA THR A 138 -2.03 5.80 -4.11
C THR A 138 -3.21 5.65 -3.16
N LEU A 139 -3.27 4.56 -2.39
CA LEU A 139 -4.33 4.38 -1.38
C LEU A 139 -4.24 5.43 -0.28
N ALA A 140 -3.03 5.75 0.19
CA ALA A 140 -2.84 6.80 1.19
C ALA A 140 -3.35 8.16 0.68
N SER A 141 -3.08 8.49 -0.59
CA SER A 141 -3.58 9.72 -1.22
C SER A 141 -5.11 9.75 -1.31
N LEU A 142 -5.74 8.61 -1.65
CA LEU A 142 -7.21 8.51 -1.70
C LEU A 142 -7.83 8.66 -0.31
N VAL A 143 -7.26 8.00 0.71
CA VAL A 143 -7.73 8.15 2.10
C VAL A 143 -7.49 9.58 2.60
N GLN A 144 -6.36 10.20 2.27
CA GLN A 144 -6.11 11.60 2.62
C GLN A 144 -7.11 12.55 1.95
N GLN A 145 -7.49 12.31 0.70
CA GLN A 145 -8.57 13.06 0.05
C GLN A 145 -9.90 12.89 0.79
N ILE A 146 -10.26 11.67 1.21
CA ILE A 146 -11.46 11.41 2.03
C ILE A 146 -11.36 12.17 3.35
N ASN A 147 -10.20 12.10 4.03
CA ASN A 147 -9.93 12.79 5.29
C ASN A 147 -10.15 14.31 5.21
N GLN A 148 -9.81 14.91 4.08
CA GLN A 148 -9.95 16.35 3.85
C GLN A 148 -11.36 16.79 3.45
N THR A 149 -12.18 15.87 2.93
CA THR A 149 -13.45 16.23 2.26
C THR A 149 -14.69 15.65 2.91
N ARG A 150 -14.56 14.64 3.80
CA ARG A 150 -15.70 13.89 4.33
C ARG A 150 -15.57 13.70 5.85
N ALA A 151 -16.67 13.92 6.57
CA ALA A 151 -16.81 13.58 7.98
C ALA A 151 -17.32 12.13 8.10
N VAL A 152 -16.41 11.16 8.02
CA VAL A 152 -16.68 9.72 8.01
C VAL A 152 -15.67 8.98 8.88
N HIS A 153 -16.01 7.75 9.28
CA HIS A 153 -15.07 6.87 9.97
C HIS A 153 -14.31 6.00 8.95
N VAL A 154 -12.99 6.16 8.90
CA VAL A 154 -12.08 5.36 8.09
C VAL A 154 -11.33 4.40 8.98
N LEU A 155 -11.41 3.11 8.72
CA LEU A 155 -10.62 2.09 9.39
C LEU A 155 -9.63 1.48 8.42
N THR A 156 -8.35 1.47 8.77
CA THR A 156 -7.33 0.82 7.94
C THR A 156 -6.78 -0.44 8.61
N LEU A 157 -6.48 -1.43 7.78
CA LEU A 157 -5.79 -2.67 8.16
C LEU A 157 -4.54 -2.77 7.27
N GLU A 158 -3.37 -2.66 7.87
CA GLU A 158 -2.09 -2.51 7.14
C GLU A 158 -1.01 -3.46 7.68
N ASP A 159 -0.01 -3.79 6.86
CA ASP A 159 1.10 -4.70 7.22
C ASP A 159 2.43 -4.26 6.58
N PRO A 160 3.17 -3.37 7.26
CA PRO A 160 2.80 -2.49 8.36
C PRO A 160 2.14 -1.17 7.91
N ILE A 161 1.78 -0.28 8.86
CA ILE A 161 1.34 1.10 8.56
C ILE A 161 2.51 1.88 7.94
N GLU A 162 2.35 2.35 6.68
CA GLU A 162 3.36 3.12 5.96
C GLU A 162 3.17 4.64 6.10
N TYR A 163 1.95 5.13 6.16
CA TYR A 163 1.61 6.55 6.28
C TYR A 163 0.75 6.81 7.52
N VAL A 164 1.01 7.92 8.20
CA VAL A 164 0.16 8.40 9.31
C VAL A 164 -0.64 9.59 8.81
N TYR A 165 -1.94 9.54 8.98
CA TYR A 165 -2.81 10.60 8.49
C TYR A 165 -2.86 11.77 9.49
N PRO A 166 -2.72 13.02 9.02
CA PRO A 166 -2.91 14.19 9.86
C PRO A 166 -4.38 14.32 10.27
N ALA A 167 -4.66 15.08 11.33
CA ALA A 167 -6.02 15.41 11.71
C ALA A 167 -6.77 16.10 10.55
N GLY A 168 -8.00 15.68 10.30
CA GLY A 168 -8.85 16.16 9.22
C GLY A 168 -10.33 16.10 9.60
N LEU A 169 -11.19 15.95 8.62
CA LEU A 169 -12.63 15.80 8.86
C LEU A 169 -13.02 14.38 9.28
N ALA A 170 -12.27 13.37 8.78
CA ALA A 170 -12.56 11.97 9.07
C ALA A 170 -11.97 11.54 10.41
N LEU A 171 -12.65 10.62 11.08
CA LEU A 171 -12.07 9.81 12.15
C LEU A 171 -11.27 8.68 11.48
N ILE A 172 -9.95 8.65 11.64
CA ILE A 172 -9.13 7.59 11.05
C ILE A 172 -8.52 6.71 12.15
N ASN A 173 -8.88 5.43 12.13
CA ASN A 173 -8.31 4.40 13.00
C ASN A 173 -7.46 3.45 12.17
N GLN A 174 -6.14 3.50 12.37
CA GLN A 174 -5.18 2.63 11.69
C GLN A 174 -4.84 1.44 12.59
N ARG A 175 -4.89 0.23 12.03
CA ARG A 175 -4.56 -1.01 12.74
C ARG A 175 -3.54 -1.81 11.97
N GLU A 176 -2.46 -2.17 12.65
CA GLU A 176 -1.35 -2.93 12.10
C GLU A 176 -1.54 -4.43 12.34
N VAL A 177 -1.38 -5.24 11.28
CA VAL A 177 -1.41 -6.71 11.40
C VAL A 177 -0.18 -7.18 12.17
N GLY A 178 -0.36 -8.15 13.04
CA GLY A 178 0.69 -8.66 13.93
C GLY A 178 0.79 -7.89 15.26
N ARG A 179 0.37 -6.62 15.30
CA ARG A 179 0.41 -5.77 16.48
C ARG A 179 -0.99 -5.50 17.06
N ASP A 180 -1.88 -4.92 16.25
CA ASP A 180 -3.21 -4.47 16.68
C ASP A 180 -4.30 -5.48 16.28
N THR A 181 -4.02 -6.34 15.33
CA THR A 181 -4.87 -7.46 14.89
C THR A 181 -4.02 -8.64 14.46
N ARG A 182 -4.57 -9.86 14.55
CA ARG A 182 -3.83 -11.10 14.24
C ARG A 182 -3.63 -11.33 12.74
N SER A 183 -4.57 -10.90 11.92
CA SER A 183 -4.56 -11.07 10.46
C SER A 183 -5.50 -10.07 9.80
N PHE A 184 -5.38 -9.89 8.48
CA PHE A 184 -6.33 -9.10 7.70
C PHE A 184 -7.76 -9.61 7.87
N ALA A 185 -7.99 -10.91 7.77
CA ALA A 185 -9.31 -11.52 7.91
C ALA A 185 -9.93 -11.25 9.30
N SER A 186 -9.17 -11.46 10.40
CA SER A 186 -9.68 -11.21 11.74
C SER A 186 -9.94 -9.73 12.00
N GLY A 187 -9.04 -8.86 11.51
CA GLY A 187 -9.18 -7.41 11.59
C GLY A 187 -10.43 -6.92 10.84
N LEU A 188 -10.64 -7.41 9.62
CA LEU A 188 -11.77 -7.04 8.78
C LEU A 188 -13.11 -7.50 9.35
N ARG A 189 -13.20 -8.74 9.87
CA ARG A 189 -14.40 -9.18 10.61
C ARG A 189 -14.71 -8.30 11.81
N SER A 190 -13.68 -7.86 12.53
CA SER A 190 -13.85 -6.98 13.68
C SER A 190 -14.29 -5.57 13.24
N ALA A 191 -13.72 -5.08 12.14
CA ALA A 191 -14.03 -3.78 11.56
C ALA A 191 -15.52 -3.59 11.30
N LEU A 192 -16.21 -4.60 10.77
CA LEU A 192 -17.66 -4.56 10.50
C LEU A 192 -18.54 -4.31 11.75
N ARG A 193 -17.98 -4.34 12.95
CA ARG A 193 -18.67 -4.02 14.22
C ARG A 193 -18.14 -2.75 14.88
N GLN A 194 -17.34 -1.95 14.14
CA GLN A 194 -16.69 -0.73 14.63
C GLN A 194 -17.24 0.52 13.95
N ASP A 195 -18.38 0.40 13.27
CA ASP A 195 -19.11 1.49 12.59
C ASP A 195 -18.24 2.27 11.58
N PRO A 196 -17.48 1.60 10.68
CA PRO A 196 -16.73 2.29 9.67
C PRO A 196 -17.59 2.61 8.44
N ASP A 197 -17.39 3.76 7.82
CA ASP A 197 -17.93 4.07 6.50
C ASP A 197 -16.98 3.60 5.40
N VAL A 198 -15.67 3.68 5.68
CA VAL A 198 -14.60 3.34 4.75
C VAL A 198 -13.63 2.37 5.39
N ILE A 199 -13.32 1.30 4.69
CA ILE A 199 -12.36 0.28 5.13
C ILE A 199 -11.23 0.20 4.12
N LEU A 200 -9.98 0.42 4.55
CA LEU A 200 -8.80 0.13 3.77
C LEU A 200 -8.22 -1.22 4.19
N VAL A 201 -8.07 -2.12 3.23
CA VAL A 201 -7.37 -3.40 3.42
C VAL A 201 -6.08 -3.36 2.62
N GLY A 202 -4.95 -3.32 3.33
CA GLY A 202 -3.63 -3.17 2.72
C GLY A 202 -3.39 -4.17 1.60
N GLU A 203 -3.79 -5.44 1.79
CA GLU A 203 -3.68 -6.47 0.78
C GLU A 203 -4.73 -7.59 0.93
N LEU A 204 -5.29 -8.03 -0.20
CA LEU A 204 -6.19 -9.19 -0.32
C LEU A 204 -5.39 -10.43 -0.77
N ARG A 205 -4.87 -11.23 0.18
CA ARG A 205 -3.99 -12.39 -0.11
C ARG A 205 -4.75 -13.70 -0.26
N ASP A 206 -5.75 -13.92 0.56
CA ASP A 206 -6.44 -15.19 0.74
C ASP A 206 -7.94 -15.11 0.51
N ALA A 207 -8.56 -16.27 0.30
CA ALA A 207 -10.00 -16.40 0.03
C ALA A 207 -10.87 -15.79 1.13
N GLU A 208 -10.47 -15.97 2.38
CA GLU A 208 -11.23 -15.50 3.53
C GLU A 208 -11.29 -13.96 3.56
N THR A 209 -10.14 -13.30 3.42
CA THR A 209 -10.05 -11.83 3.39
C THR A 209 -10.82 -11.25 2.20
N ILE A 210 -10.69 -11.87 1.00
CA ILE A 210 -11.43 -11.45 -0.20
C ILE A 210 -12.94 -11.58 0.03
N GLY A 211 -13.42 -12.70 0.55
CA GLY A 211 -14.84 -12.94 0.79
C GLY A 211 -15.45 -11.92 1.78
N ILE A 212 -14.72 -11.61 2.87
CA ILE A 212 -15.18 -10.61 3.84
C ILE A 212 -15.19 -9.21 3.22
N ALA A 213 -14.18 -8.86 2.40
CA ALA A 213 -14.10 -7.56 1.73
C ALA A 213 -15.25 -7.37 0.72
N LEU A 214 -15.61 -8.40 -0.04
CA LEU A 214 -16.77 -8.39 -0.94
C LEU A 214 -18.07 -8.18 -0.15
N THR A 215 -18.25 -8.92 0.94
CA THR A 215 -19.42 -8.79 1.81
C THR A 215 -19.51 -7.38 2.42
N ALA A 216 -18.40 -6.82 2.90
CA ALA A 216 -18.34 -5.45 3.41
C ALA A 216 -18.79 -4.43 2.36
N ALA A 217 -18.26 -4.56 1.14
CA ALA A 217 -18.60 -3.66 0.03
C ALA A 217 -20.07 -3.76 -0.40
N GLU A 218 -20.67 -4.97 -0.37
CA GLU A 218 -22.07 -5.22 -0.67
C GLU A 218 -22.99 -4.69 0.43
N THR A 219 -22.57 -4.76 1.70
CA THR A 219 -23.37 -4.34 2.85
C THR A 219 -23.25 -2.86 3.20
N GLY A 220 -22.71 -2.04 2.32
CA GLY A 220 -22.81 -0.59 2.43
C GLY A 220 -21.51 0.14 2.80
N HIS A 221 -20.37 -0.57 2.91
CA HIS A 221 -19.07 0.06 3.19
C HIS A 221 -18.31 0.37 1.89
N LEU A 222 -17.56 1.45 1.87
CA LEU A 222 -16.55 1.69 0.84
C LEU A 222 -15.28 0.91 1.20
N VAL A 223 -14.93 -0.08 0.40
CA VAL A 223 -13.73 -0.88 0.60
C VAL A 223 -12.65 -0.48 -0.41
N LEU A 224 -11.52 -0.03 0.08
CA LEU A 224 -10.31 0.24 -0.68
C LEU A 224 -9.30 -0.89 -0.41
N ALA A 225 -8.81 -1.56 -1.45
CA ALA A 225 -7.91 -2.70 -1.22
C ALA A 225 -6.86 -2.87 -2.31
N THR A 226 -5.81 -3.66 -2.03
CA THR A 226 -4.80 -4.00 -3.05
C THR A 226 -4.77 -5.49 -3.39
N LEU A 227 -4.31 -5.76 -4.62
CA LEU A 227 -3.85 -7.07 -5.07
C LEU A 227 -2.54 -6.93 -5.87
N HIS A 228 -1.85 -8.06 -6.11
CA HIS A 228 -0.59 -8.11 -6.87
C HIS A 228 -0.77 -8.52 -8.34
N THR A 229 -1.94 -8.28 -8.91
CA THR A 229 -2.23 -8.51 -10.32
C THR A 229 -1.75 -7.35 -11.19
N GLN A 230 -1.44 -7.61 -12.47
CA GLN A 230 -0.80 -6.65 -13.35
C GLN A 230 -1.79 -5.90 -14.28
N ASP A 231 -2.99 -6.45 -14.44
CA ASP A 231 -4.06 -5.89 -15.29
C ASP A 231 -5.44 -6.11 -14.65
N ALA A 232 -6.43 -5.38 -15.17
CA ALA A 232 -7.78 -5.38 -14.61
C ALA A 232 -8.53 -6.70 -14.83
N ALA A 233 -8.36 -7.34 -15.99
CA ALA A 233 -8.98 -8.62 -16.28
C ALA A 233 -8.40 -9.74 -15.40
N GLY A 234 -7.08 -9.77 -15.24
CA GLY A 234 -6.37 -10.67 -14.34
C GLY A 234 -6.77 -10.45 -12.87
N THR A 235 -7.08 -9.21 -12.48
CA THR A 235 -7.60 -8.90 -11.13
C THR A 235 -8.96 -9.55 -10.90
N VAL A 236 -9.89 -9.39 -11.83
CA VAL A 236 -11.21 -10.05 -11.77
C VAL A 236 -11.04 -11.56 -11.71
N ASN A 237 -10.26 -12.15 -12.61
CA ASN A 237 -10.01 -13.59 -12.63
C ASN A 237 -9.44 -14.09 -11.31
N ARG A 238 -8.45 -13.38 -10.74
CA ARG A 238 -7.84 -13.76 -9.45
C ARG A 238 -8.88 -13.86 -8.33
N ILE A 239 -9.82 -12.92 -8.25
CA ILE A 239 -10.89 -12.94 -7.25
C ILE A 239 -11.82 -14.13 -7.49
N LEU A 240 -12.21 -14.37 -8.76
CA LEU A 240 -13.11 -15.47 -9.13
C LEU A 240 -12.51 -16.85 -8.94
N ASP A 241 -11.18 -16.99 -9.07
CA ASP A 241 -10.49 -18.29 -9.01
C ASP A 241 -10.14 -18.71 -7.57
N VAL A 242 -10.03 -17.74 -6.65
CA VAL A 242 -9.66 -18.01 -5.26
C VAL A 242 -10.85 -18.40 -4.39
N LEU A 243 -12.04 -17.91 -4.72
CA LEU A 243 -13.25 -18.15 -3.93
C LEU A 243 -14.03 -19.39 -4.45
N PRO A 244 -14.61 -20.21 -3.56
CA PRO A 244 -15.55 -21.25 -3.95
C PRO A 244 -16.84 -20.59 -4.49
N ASP A 245 -17.61 -21.35 -5.26
CA ASP A 245 -18.85 -20.86 -5.89
C ASP A 245 -18.66 -19.65 -6.81
N ARG A 246 -17.95 -19.88 -7.89
CA ARG A 246 -17.62 -18.87 -8.91
C ARG A 246 -18.84 -18.06 -9.37
N GLN A 247 -20.02 -18.70 -9.51
CA GLN A 247 -21.23 -18.00 -9.98
C GLN A 247 -21.75 -16.98 -8.96
N HIS A 248 -21.74 -17.32 -7.69
CA HIS A 248 -22.11 -16.41 -6.62
C HIS A 248 -21.13 -15.23 -6.55
N VAL A 249 -19.82 -15.52 -6.61
CA VAL A 249 -18.76 -14.49 -6.57
C VAL A 249 -18.85 -13.56 -7.80
N CYS A 250 -19.15 -14.08 -9.00
CA CYS A 250 -19.38 -13.25 -10.18
C CYS A 250 -20.49 -12.22 -9.94
N THR A 251 -21.60 -12.65 -9.35
CA THR A 251 -22.74 -11.76 -9.03
C THR A 251 -22.35 -10.72 -8.00
N GLN A 252 -21.80 -11.17 -6.87
CA GLN A 252 -21.39 -10.30 -5.77
C GLN A 252 -20.36 -9.26 -6.22
N LEU A 253 -19.30 -9.67 -6.94
CA LEU A 253 -18.28 -8.76 -7.47
C LEU A 253 -18.89 -7.77 -8.47
N ALA A 254 -19.79 -8.23 -9.37
CA ALA A 254 -20.46 -7.35 -10.32
C ALA A 254 -21.30 -6.27 -9.63
N ASP A 255 -21.90 -6.58 -8.50
CA ASP A 255 -22.78 -5.67 -7.78
C ASP A 255 -22.00 -4.64 -6.96
N CYS A 256 -20.89 -5.02 -6.32
CA CYS A 256 -20.13 -4.14 -5.44
C CYS A 256 -18.92 -3.45 -6.11
N LEU A 257 -18.37 -3.97 -7.21
CA LEU A 257 -17.17 -3.37 -7.84
C LEU A 257 -17.47 -1.94 -8.35
N LEU A 258 -16.62 -0.99 -7.99
CA LEU A 258 -16.61 0.38 -8.51
C LEU A 258 -15.62 0.53 -9.66
N GLY A 259 -14.42 0.01 -9.47
CA GLY A 259 -13.36 0.07 -10.46
C GLY A 259 -12.08 -0.62 -10.01
N ILE A 260 -11.16 -0.77 -10.96
CA ILE A 260 -9.82 -1.32 -10.76
C ILE A 260 -8.81 -0.34 -11.35
N CYS A 261 -7.80 0.02 -10.56
CA CYS A 261 -6.69 0.88 -10.95
C CYS A 261 -5.40 0.04 -10.92
N CYS A 262 -4.94 -0.43 -12.07
CA CYS A 262 -3.66 -1.13 -12.16
C CYS A 262 -2.53 -0.13 -12.37
N GLN A 263 -1.44 -0.26 -11.61
CA GLN A 263 -0.39 0.73 -11.52
C GLN A 263 1.00 0.15 -11.81
N ARG A 264 1.77 0.90 -12.62
CA ARG A 264 3.19 0.64 -12.87
C ARG A 264 3.99 1.92 -12.64
N LEU A 265 5.17 1.80 -12.00
CA LEU A 265 6.12 2.91 -11.88
C LEU A 265 7.19 2.77 -12.96
N LEU A 266 7.36 3.82 -13.75
CA LEU A 266 8.31 3.91 -14.84
C LEU A 266 9.39 4.95 -14.51
N PRO A 267 10.66 4.73 -14.92
CA PRO A 267 11.72 5.72 -14.75
C PRO A 267 11.41 6.95 -15.60
N ARG A 268 11.65 8.13 -15.04
CA ARG A 268 11.52 9.40 -15.76
C ARG A 268 12.79 9.68 -16.57
N CYS A 269 12.64 10.36 -17.71
CA CYS A 269 13.77 10.85 -18.50
C CYS A 269 13.94 12.38 -18.42
N ASP A 270 12.91 13.11 -17.93
CA ASP A 270 12.91 14.56 -17.79
C ASP A 270 13.51 15.06 -16.46
N ARG A 271 13.56 14.22 -15.44
CA ARG A 271 14.12 14.50 -14.12
C ARG A 271 14.37 13.19 -13.35
N VAL A 272 15.10 13.28 -12.25
CA VAL A 272 15.29 12.14 -11.33
C VAL A 272 13.95 11.68 -10.75
N GLY A 273 13.76 10.35 -10.64
CA GLY A 273 12.59 9.74 -10.03
C GLY A 273 11.78 8.86 -10.97
N ARG A 274 10.57 8.54 -10.55
CA ARG A 274 9.65 7.66 -11.28
C ARG A 274 8.31 8.37 -11.47
N VAL A 275 7.53 7.93 -12.45
CA VAL A 275 6.16 8.36 -12.72
C VAL A 275 5.25 7.14 -12.78
N ALA A 276 4.03 7.27 -12.27
CA ALA A 276 3.05 6.20 -12.35
C ALA A 276 2.32 6.24 -13.71
N ALA A 277 2.17 5.06 -14.32
CA ALA A 277 1.22 4.79 -15.40
C ALA A 277 0.06 3.96 -14.84
N PHE A 278 -1.15 4.28 -15.26
CA PHE A 278 -2.37 3.67 -14.72
C PHE A 278 -3.21 3.04 -15.82
N GLU A 279 -3.58 1.77 -15.67
CA GLU A 279 -4.71 1.17 -16.37
C GLU A 279 -5.94 1.33 -15.49
N VAL A 280 -7.06 1.74 -16.08
CA VAL A 280 -8.28 2.01 -15.32
C VAL A 280 -9.47 1.29 -15.93
N LEU A 281 -10.09 0.40 -15.17
CA LEU A 281 -11.38 -0.21 -15.45
C LEU A 281 -12.44 0.43 -14.55
N VAL A 282 -13.54 0.90 -15.14
CA VAL A 282 -14.71 1.40 -14.41
C VAL A 282 -15.84 0.39 -14.53
N ALA A 283 -16.47 0.02 -13.44
CA ALA A 283 -17.55 -0.96 -13.42
C ALA A 283 -18.88 -0.37 -13.95
N THR A 284 -18.91 -0.04 -15.24
CA THR A 284 -20.14 0.36 -15.93
C THR A 284 -21.14 -0.79 -15.99
N PRO A 285 -22.44 -0.54 -16.27
CA PRO A 285 -23.44 -1.61 -16.39
C PRO A 285 -23.02 -2.73 -17.37
N ALA A 286 -22.36 -2.40 -18.49
CA ALA A 286 -21.84 -3.37 -19.43
C ALA A 286 -20.71 -4.23 -18.81
N MET A 287 -19.75 -3.61 -18.10
CA MET A 287 -18.70 -4.32 -17.39
C MET A 287 -19.24 -5.23 -16.30
N ARG A 288 -20.19 -4.74 -15.49
CA ARG A 288 -20.87 -5.54 -14.46
C ARG A 288 -21.55 -6.76 -15.06
N ASN A 289 -22.20 -6.62 -16.22
CA ASN A 289 -22.84 -7.75 -16.90
C ASN A 289 -21.84 -8.81 -17.36
N LEU A 290 -20.70 -8.39 -17.95
CA LEU A 290 -19.63 -9.32 -18.35
C LEU A 290 -19.06 -10.07 -17.14
N ILE A 291 -18.86 -9.39 -16.00
CA ILE A 291 -18.38 -10.04 -14.77
C ILE A 291 -19.42 -11.03 -14.26
N ARG A 292 -20.72 -10.66 -14.23
CA ARG A 292 -21.81 -11.51 -13.77
C ARG A 292 -21.97 -12.78 -14.60
N GLU A 293 -21.73 -12.68 -15.90
CA GLU A 293 -21.76 -13.81 -16.84
C GLU A 293 -20.44 -14.60 -16.90
N GLY A 294 -19.42 -14.20 -16.14
CA GLY A 294 -18.09 -14.83 -16.16
C GLY A 294 -17.30 -14.63 -17.46
N ARG A 295 -17.70 -13.67 -18.32
CA ARG A 295 -17.06 -13.38 -19.62
C ARG A 295 -15.86 -12.44 -19.47
N THR A 296 -14.96 -12.76 -18.56
CA THR A 296 -13.81 -11.90 -18.20
C THR A 296 -12.86 -11.65 -19.36
N HIS A 297 -12.78 -12.57 -20.35
CA HIS A 297 -11.95 -12.40 -21.54
C HIS A 297 -12.39 -11.22 -22.44
N GLN A 298 -13.63 -10.71 -22.29
CA GLN A 298 -14.14 -9.55 -23.04
C GLN A 298 -13.86 -8.22 -22.34
N LEU A 299 -13.44 -8.23 -21.07
CA LEU A 299 -13.20 -7.01 -20.29
C LEU A 299 -12.16 -6.09 -20.98
N GLN A 300 -11.10 -6.68 -21.53
CA GLN A 300 -10.05 -5.92 -22.21
C GLN A 300 -10.56 -5.13 -23.42
N SER A 301 -11.42 -5.73 -24.24
CA SER A 301 -12.00 -5.06 -25.41
C SER A 301 -12.91 -3.89 -24.99
N TYR A 302 -13.69 -4.06 -23.93
CA TYR A 302 -14.52 -3.00 -23.39
C TYR A 302 -13.69 -1.89 -22.74
N LEU A 303 -12.58 -2.23 -22.09
CA LEU A 303 -11.66 -1.25 -21.50
C LEU A 303 -11.08 -0.34 -22.58
N GLN A 304 -10.64 -0.90 -23.74
CA GLN A 304 -10.12 -0.14 -24.89
C GLN A 304 -11.13 0.87 -25.46
N THR A 305 -12.41 0.55 -25.43
CA THR A 305 -13.48 1.41 -25.97
C THR A 305 -14.14 2.32 -24.93
N GLY A 306 -13.71 2.18 -23.67
CA GLY A 306 -14.33 2.80 -22.50
C GLY A 306 -13.87 4.22 -22.14
N ALA A 307 -13.11 4.91 -23.01
CA ALA A 307 -12.51 6.21 -22.73
C ALA A 307 -13.52 7.27 -22.24
N ARG A 308 -14.76 7.26 -22.75
CA ARG A 308 -15.84 8.18 -22.32
C ARG A 308 -16.24 8.02 -20.84
N TYR A 309 -15.92 6.88 -20.24
CA TYR A 309 -16.16 6.59 -18.83
C TYR A 309 -14.91 6.82 -17.94
N GLY A 310 -13.83 7.32 -18.54
CA GLY A 310 -12.54 7.49 -17.87
C GLY A 310 -11.68 6.21 -17.80
N MET A 311 -12.04 5.17 -18.57
CA MET A 311 -11.20 3.99 -18.73
C MET A 311 -10.01 4.30 -19.62
N GLN A 312 -8.89 3.65 -19.34
CA GLN A 312 -7.69 3.70 -20.20
C GLN A 312 -6.88 2.42 -20.03
N THR A 313 -6.22 2.00 -21.12
CA THR A 313 -5.31 0.85 -21.09
C THR A 313 -3.95 1.27 -20.53
N MET A 314 -3.16 0.30 -20.06
CA MET A 314 -1.76 0.56 -19.66
C MET A 314 -0.95 1.10 -20.85
N GLU A 315 -1.20 0.61 -22.08
CA GLU A 315 -0.52 1.10 -23.29
C GLU A 315 -0.82 2.57 -23.57
N ASP A 316 -2.09 2.98 -23.46
CA ASP A 316 -2.49 4.37 -23.67
C ASP A 316 -1.85 5.29 -22.63
N ALA A 317 -1.82 4.84 -21.34
CA ALA A 317 -1.17 5.58 -20.28
C ALA A 317 0.33 5.76 -20.53
N VAL A 318 1.02 4.72 -20.98
CA VAL A 318 2.46 4.76 -21.30
C VAL A 318 2.70 5.67 -22.50
N LYS A 319 1.93 5.53 -23.60
CA LYS A 319 2.02 6.40 -24.78
C LYS A 319 1.80 7.87 -24.43
N ALA A 320 0.83 8.17 -23.57
CA ALA A 320 0.59 9.54 -23.12
C ALA A 320 1.78 10.14 -22.37
N LEU A 321 2.48 9.35 -21.55
CA LEU A 321 3.71 9.77 -20.85
C LEU A 321 4.88 9.97 -21.81
N GLN A 322 5.01 9.12 -22.83
CA GLN A 322 6.03 9.23 -23.89
C GLN A 322 5.80 10.50 -24.74
N LEU A 323 4.57 10.73 -25.19
CA LEU A 323 4.21 11.93 -25.97
C LEU A 323 4.47 13.24 -25.20
N ARG A 324 4.42 13.19 -23.87
CA ARG A 324 4.74 14.33 -23.00
C ARG A 324 6.23 14.44 -22.69
N GLY A 325 7.07 13.54 -23.20
CA GLY A 325 8.51 13.51 -22.95
C GLY A 325 8.89 13.21 -21.49
N ILE A 326 8.01 12.56 -20.75
CA ILE A 326 8.24 12.21 -19.33
C ILE A 326 9.03 10.90 -19.20
N ILE A 327 8.79 9.96 -20.08
CA ILE A 327 9.49 8.67 -20.19
C ILE A 327 10.01 8.46 -21.60
N ALA A 328 11.00 7.57 -21.76
CA ALA A 328 11.59 7.21 -23.04
C ALA A 328 10.64 6.36 -23.89
#